data_5850f53d54bed71698bf125321577ddd
#
_entry.id   5850f53d54bed71698bf125321577ddd
#
_cell.length_a   1.000
_cell.length_b   1.000
_cell.length_c   1.000
_cell.angle_alpha   90.00
_cell.angle_beta   90.00
_cell.angle_gamma   90.00
#
_symmetry.space_group_name_H-M   'P 1'
#
loop_
_entity.id
_entity.type
_entity.pdbx_description
1 polymer ?
#
loop_
_entity_poly.entity_id
_entity_poly.type
_entity_poly.pdbx_seq_one_letter_code
_entity_poly.pdbx_strand_id
1 'polypeptide(L)'
;MSQAAHALRMPTTPRVADLRRRVREAMEKPPVRWDCPARIDAAFLGEPLCVRKARAIALKLSAMPTDLWEGQLLAGSMTLEQPRLHAEWGFPDYLTDAERAEAKRRGLGTGCFGHIVPDYPALLAQGLRGIRAEAEDQRPAARGEAETAFLDSVVIALDAVMAFAARLAERCDAEAARRPDETRAF
;
A
#
# COMPACT_ATOMS: atom_id res chain seq x y z
N MET A 1 7.51 -27.56 36.73
CA MET A 1 7.13 -26.30 37.41
C MET A 1 7.19 -25.19 36.38
N SER A 2 6.04 -24.84 35.83
CA SER A 2 5.91 -23.84 34.79
C SER A 2 5.86 -22.44 35.42
N GLN A 3 6.94 -21.65 35.26
CA GLN A 3 6.84 -20.22 35.47
C GLN A 3 6.16 -19.62 34.25
N ALA A 4 4.86 -19.38 34.40
CA ALA A 4 4.07 -18.64 33.43
C ALA A 4 4.76 -17.30 33.16
N ALA A 5 5.15 -17.08 31.92
CA ALA A 5 5.59 -15.80 31.42
C ALA A 5 4.55 -14.75 31.81
N HIS A 6 4.88 -13.90 32.76
CA HIS A 6 4.13 -12.69 33.06
C HIS A 6 4.30 -11.77 31.85
N ALA A 7 3.50 -12.00 30.82
CA ALA A 7 3.36 -11.03 29.74
C ALA A 7 2.98 -9.71 30.41
N LEU A 8 3.86 -8.72 30.34
CA LEU A 8 3.60 -7.33 30.69
C LEU A 8 2.36 -6.89 29.90
N ARG A 9 1.18 -7.13 30.49
CA ARG A 9 -0.08 -6.60 29.97
C ARG A 9 -0.05 -5.09 30.26
N MET A 10 0.46 -4.33 29.29
CA MET A 10 0.22 -2.90 29.28
C MET A 10 -1.28 -2.66 29.46
N PRO A 11 -1.69 -1.82 30.41
CA PRO A 11 -3.10 -1.52 30.62
C PRO A 11 -3.66 -0.95 29.31
N THR A 12 -4.69 -1.59 28.80
CA THR A 12 -5.35 -1.17 27.58
C THR A 12 -6.17 0.08 27.89
N THR A 13 -5.91 1.19 27.21
CA THR A 13 -6.73 2.40 27.37
C THR A 13 -8.15 2.14 26.85
N PRO A 14 -9.18 2.90 27.34
CA PRO A 14 -10.55 2.76 26.87
C PRO A 14 -10.67 2.87 25.34
N ARG A 15 -9.93 3.80 24.72
CA ARG A 15 -9.86 3.96 23.26
C ARG A 15 -9.34 2.70 22.54
N VAL A 16 -8.26 2.12 23.03
CA VAL A 16 -7.69 0.89 22.44
C VAL A 16 -8.62 -0.30 22.66
N ALA A 17 -9.29 -0.38 23.81
CA ALA A 17 -10.26 -1.42 24.08
C ALA A 17 -11.47 -1.34 23.12
N ASP A 18 -11.97 -0.12 22.87
CA ASP A 18 -13.07 0.10 21.94
C ASP A 18 -12.68 -0.20 20.49
N LEU A 19 -11.52 0.29 20.03
CA LEU A 19 -11.00 -0.05 18.69
C LEU A 19 -10.87 -1.57 18.51
N ARG A 20 -10.32 -2.26 19.52
CA ARG A 20 -10.14 -3.71 19.48
C ARG A 20 -11.48 -4.46 19.39
N ARG A 21 -12.51 -3.98 20.11
CA ARG A 21 -13.87 -4.53 20.02
C ARG A 21 -14.43 -4.32 18.60
N ARG A 22 -14.38 -3.10 18.08
CA ARG A 22 -14.90 -2.77 16.74
C ARG A 22 -14.19 -3.54 15.62
N VAL A 23 -12.88 -3.72 15.70
CA VAL A 23 -12.13 -4.56 14.75
C VAL A 23 -12.62 -6.00 14.79
N ARG A 24 -12.83 -6.58 15.97
CA ARG A 24 -13.36 -7.95 16.10
C ARG A 24 -14.75 -8.08 15.49
N GLU A 25 -15.65 -7.16 15.82
CA GLU A 25 -17.01 -7.12 15.25
C GLU A 25 -17.01 -6.97 13.72
N ALA A 26 -16.06 -6.19 13.19
CA ALA A 26 -15.91 -6.04 11.74
C ALA A 26 -15.33 -7.30 11.07
N MET A 27 -14.44 -8.04 11.75
CA MET A 27 -13.91 -9.30 11.23
C MET A 27 -14.96 -10.42 11.16
N GLU A 28 -16.03 -10.34 11.94
CA GLU A 28 -17.16 -11.28 11.88
C GLU A 28 -18.10 -11.01 10.69
N LYS A 29 -17.99 -9.83 10.08
CA LYS A 29 -18.79 -9.42 8.92
C LYS A 29 -18.09 -9.80 7.62
N PRO A 30 -18.82 -10.00 6.53
CA PRO A 30 -18.21 -10.09 5.21
C PRO A 30 -17.34 -8.88 4.94
N PRO A 31 -16.13 -9.05 4.37
CA PRO A 31 -15.24 -7.94 4.10
C PRO A 31 -15.90 -6.95 3.14
N VAL A 32 -15.78 -5.67 3.45
CA VAL A 32 -16.15 -4.62 2.50
C VAL A 32 -15.20 -4.74 1.30
N ARG A 33 -15.77 -4.79 0.11
CA ARG A 33 -15.01 -4.95 -1.12
C ARG A 33 -15.05 -3.64 -1.90
N TRP A 34 -13.90 -3.19 -2.35
CA TRP A 34 -13.77 -2.03 -3.22
C TRP A 34 -13.30 -2.44 -4.61
N ASP A 35 -13.71 -1.67 -5.62
CA ASP A 35 -13.39 -1.99 -7.00
C ASP A 35 -11.97 -1.51 -7.33
N CYS A 36 -11.16 -2.41 -7.86
CA CYS A 36 -9.85 -2.12 -8.41
C CYS A 36 -9.81 -2.66 -9.84
N PRO A 37 -9.29 -1.90 -10.81
CA PRO A 37 -9.11 -2.43 -12.15
C PRO A 37 -8.30 -3.72 -12.14
N ALA A 38 -8.77 -4.71 -12.89
CA ALA A 38 -8.16 -6.05 -12.89
C ALA A 38 -6.79 -6.08 -13.59
N ARG A 39 -6.50 -5.08 -14.45
CA ARG A 39 -5.30 -5.05 -15.30
C ARG A 39 -4.88 -3.60 -15.55
N ILE A 40 -3.59 -3.39 -15.80
CA ILE A 40 -3.08 -2.11 -16.32
C ILE A 40 -3.57 -1.89 -17.73
N ASP A 41 -3.53 -0.63 -18.19
CA ASP A 41 -3.88 -0.28 -19.57
C ASP A 41 -3.01 -1.05 -20.56
N ALA A 42 -3.63 -1.54 -21.63
CA ALA A 42 -2.96 -2.28 -22.69
C ALA A 42 -1.86 -1.47 -23.39
N ALA A 43 -1.97 -0.15 -23.40
CA ALA A 43 -0.95 0.75 -23.95
C ALA A 43 0.40 0.61 -23.25
N PHE A 44 0.43 0.16 -22.00
CA PHE A 44 1.66 -0.02 -21.21
C PHE A 44 2.27 -1.42 -21.32
N LEU A 45 1.63 -2.37 -21.98
CA LEU A 45 2.15 -3.74 -22.07
C LEU A 45 3.49 -3.87 -22.82
N GLY A 46 3.87 -2.86 -23.62
CA GLY A 46 5.17 -2.80 -24.26
C GLY A 46 6.31 -2.26 -23.38
N GLU A 47 6.01 -1.73 -22.19
CA GLU A 47 7.02 -1.21 -21.27
C GLU A 47 7.78 -2.34 -20.56
N PRO A 48 8.99 -2.07 -20.00
CA PRO A 48 9.73 -3.01 -19.17
C PRO A 48 8.91 -3.55 -17.99
N LEU A 49 9.13 -4.80 -17.64
CA LEU A 49 8.34 -5.51 -16.62
C LEU A 49 8.29 -4.79 -15.27
N CYS A 50 9.40 -4.21 -14.80
CA CYS A 50 9.46 -3.45 -13.55
C CYS A 50 8.58 -2.20 -13.60
N VAL A 51 8.55 -1.48 -14.73
CA VAL A 51 7.69 -0.31 -14.94
C VAL A 51 6.23 -0.72 -14.93
N ARG A 52 5.85 -1.76 -15.65
CA ARG A 52 4.48 -2.30 -15.65
C ARG A 52 4.02 -2.71 -14.26
N LYS A 53 4.91 -3.33 -13.47
CA LYS A 53 4.62 -3.67 -12.08
C LYS A 53 4.41 -2.42 -11.22
N ALA A 54 5.22 -1.39 -11.39
CA ALA A 54 5.04 -0.12 -10.70
C ALA A 54 3.71 0.57 -11.08
N ARG A 55 3.30 0.52 -12.35
CA ARG A 55 1.99 0.99 -12.79
C ARG A 55 0.83 0.21 -12.15
N ALA A 56 0.99 -1.10 -11.99
CA ALA A 56 -0.01 -1.90 -11.30
C ALA A 56 -0.12 -1.54 -9.81
N ILE A 57 1.00 -1.19 -9.14
CA ILE A 57 1.01 -0.64 -7.78
C ILE A 57 0.25 0.70 -7.76
N ALA A 58 0.58 1.60 -8.69
CA ALA A 58 -0.08 2.90 -8.80
C ALA A 58 -1.60 2.76 -9.02
N LEU A 59 -1.99 1.87 -9.91
CA LEU A 59 -3.40 1.59 -10.20
C LEU A 59 -4.14 1.08 -8.95
N LYS A 60 -3.54 0.15 -8.22
CA LYS A 60 -4.11 -0.36 -6.97
C LYS A 60 -4.24 0.75 -5.93
N LEU A 61 -3.18 1.52 -5.70
CA LEU A 61 -3.19 2.60 -4.71
C LEU A 61 -4.17 3.71 -5.07
N SER A 62 -4.34 4.05 -6.36
CA SER A 62 -5.31 5.06 -6.80
C SER A 62 -6.76 4.65 -6.53
N ALA A 63 -7.06 3.37 -6.62
CA ALA A 63 -8.39 2.83 -6.37
C ALA A 63 -8.67 2.54 -4.89
N MET A 64 -7.63 2.49 -4.06
CA MET A 64 -7.74 2.11 -2.65
C MET A 64 -8.54 3.14 -1.85
N PRO A 65 -9.53 2.72 -1.03
CA PRO A 65 -10.33 3.62 -0.22
C PRO A 65 -9.49 4.32 0.85
N THR A 66 -9.97 5.48 1.29
CA THR A 66 -9.35 6.30 2.32
C THR A 66 -10.26 6.44 3.56
N ASP A 67 -10.96 5.37 3.93
CA ASP A 67 -11.84 5.37 5.06
C ASP A 67 -11.07 5.51 6.38
N LEU A 68 -11.66 6.29 7.28
CA LEU A 68 -11.12 6.54 8.61
C LEU A 68 -11.97 5.84 9.66
N TRP A 69 -11.30 5.26 10.64
CA TRP A 69 -11.94 4.66 11.79
C TRP A 69 -11.90 5.63 12.96
N GLU A 70 -13.04 5.88 13.55
CA GLU A 70 -13.13 6.71 14.74
C GLU A 70 -12.23 6.19 15.87
N GLY A 71 -11.47 7.08 16.48
CA GLY A 71 -10.52 6.77 17.54
C GLY A 71 -9.16 6.23 17.08
N GLN A 72 -8.91 6.14 15.78
CA GLN A 72 -7.59 5.79 15.26
C GLN A 72 -6.67 7.04 15.26
N LEU A 73 -5.39 6.83 15.61
CA LEU A 73 -4.38 7.92 15.62
C LEU A 73 -3.61 8.02 14.31
N LEU A 74 -3.49 6.94 13.60
CA LEU A 74 -2.83 6.88 12.30
C LEU A 74 -3.88 6.52 11.26
N ALA A 75 -4.00 7.35 10.24
CA ALA A 75 -4.92 7.08 9.14
C ALA A 75 -4.46 5.86 8.32
N GLY A 76 -5.45 5.09 7.87
CA GLY A 76 -5.24 3.93 7.02
C GLY A 76 -5.33 2.60 7.77
N SER A 77 -6.10 1.70 7.19
CA SER A 77 -6.19 0.31 7.63
C SER A 77 -6.45 -0.57 6.42
N MET A 78 -5.65 -1.60 6.23
CA MET A 78 -5.83 -2.57 5.14
C MET A 78 -6.51 -3.87 5.60
N THR A 79 -6.77 -4.03 6.88
CA THR A 79 -7.10 -5.33 7.45
C THR A 79 -8.54 -5.77 7.22
N LEU A 80 -9.45 -4.86 6.91
CA LEU A 80 -10.89 -5.16 6.81
C LEU A 80 -11.47 -4.96 5.41
N GLU A 81 -10.70 -4.39 4.52
CA GLU A 81 -11.15 -4.08 3.16
C GLU A 81 -10.34 -4.89 2.15
N GLN A 82 -11.03 -5.68 1.35
CA GLN A 82 -10.41 -6.47 0.31
C GLN A 82 -10.80 -5.94 -1.07
N PRO A 83 -9.82 -5.79 -1.99
CA PRO A 83 -10.15 -5.40 -3.34
C PRO A 83 -11.02 -6.48 -4.00
N ARG A 84 -12.05 -6.05 -4.74
CA ARG A 84 -12.70 -6.88 -5.74
C ARG A 84 -11.78 -7.00 -6.94
N LEU A 85 -10.83 -7.92 -6.86
CA LEU A 85 -10.00 -8.21 -8.00
C LEU A 85 -10.57 -9.42 -8.72
N HIS A 86 -10.83 -9.23 -9.99
CA HIS A 86 -11.13 -10.34 -10.89
C HIS A 86 -9.88 -11.18 -11.18
N ALA A 87 -8.71 -10.75 -10.69
CA ALA A 87 -7.46 -11.46 -10.82
C ALA A 87 -7.22 -12.37 -9.61
N GLU A 88 -6.67 -13.52 -9.89
CA GLU A 88 -6.38 -14.63 -8.97
C GLU A 88 -5.54 -14.22 -7.73
N TRP A 89 -4.87 -13.06 -7.79
CA TRP A 89 -3.81 -12.66 -6.86
C TRP A 89 -4.10 -11.40 -6.04
N GLY A 90 -5.27 -10.82 -6.13
CA GLY A 90 -5.56 -9.58 -5.41
C GLY A 90 -4.70 -8.37 -5.83
N PHE A 91 -4.15 -8.39 -7.03
CA PHE A 91 -3.27 -7.36 -7.59
C PHE A 91 -3.55 -7.16 -9.09
N PRO A 92 -3.57 -5.92 -9.62
CA PRO A 92 -3.79 -5.68 -11.03
C PRO A 92 -2.76 -6.41 -11.89
N ASP A 93 -3.25 -7.06 -12.92
CA ASP A 93 -2.42 -7.80 -13.82
C ASP A 93 -1.57 -6.89 -14.71
N TYR A 94 -0.28 -7.16 -14.79
CA TYR A 94 0.72 -6.40 -15.53
C TYR A 94 1.53 -7.27 -16.51
N LEU A 95 1.15 -8.55 -16.64
CA LEU A 95 1.82 -9.48 -17.55
C LEU A 95 1.14 -9.51 -18.91
N THR A 96 1.94 -9.73 -19.95
CA THR A 96 1.42 -10.17 -21.24
C THR A 96 0.93 -11.61 -21.14
N ASP A 97 0.10 -12.04 -22.08
CA ASP A 97 -0.42 -13.42 -22.08
C ASP A 97 0.71 -14.47 -22.21
N ALA A 98 1.77 -14.14 -22.97
CA ALA A 98 2.95 -15.00 -23.10
C ALA A 98 3.73 -15.11 -21.79
N GLU A 99 3.96 -14.00 -21.10
CA GLU A 99 4.64 -14.00 -19.79
C GLU A 99 3.84 -14.75 -18.73
N ARG A 100 2.51 -14.61 -18.75
CA ARG A 100 1.61 -15.34 -17.86
C ARG A 100 1.68 -16.84 -18.10
N ALA A 101 1.62 -17.26 -19.34
CA ALA A 101 1.73 -18.67 -19.71
C ALA A 101 3.08 -19.24 -19.26
N GLU A 102 4.17 -18.49 -19.44
CA GLU A 102 5.49 -18.88 -19.01
C GLU A 102 5.62 -18.94 -17.48
N ALA A 103 5.12 -17.95 -16.76
CA ALA A 103 5.07 -17.93 -15.30
C ALA A 103 4.32 -19.16 -14.76
N LYS A 104 3.17 -19.46 -15.34
CA LYS A 104 2.38 -20.66 -14.99
C LYS A 104 3.14 -21.95 -15.27
N ARG A 105 3.80 -22.05 -16.41
CA ARG A 105 4.61 -23.22 -16.79
C ARG A 105 5.76 -23.46 -15.81
N ARG A 106 6.37 -22.40 -15.28
CA ARG A 106 7.45 -22.45 -14.29
C ARG A 106 7.00 -22.54 -12.84
N GLY A 107 5.69 -22.49 -12.57
CA GLY A 107 5.16 -22.43 -11.21
C GLY A 107 5.53 -21.15 -10.46
N LEU A 108 5.78 -20.05 -11.18
CA LEU A 108 6.14 -18.76 -10.58
C LEU A 108 4.87 -18.03 -10.13
N GLY A 109 4.85 -17.61 -8.86
CA GLY A 109 3.83 -16.71 -8.37
C GLY A 109 4.02 -15.29 -8.93
N THR A 110 2.94 -14.68 -9.37
CA THR A 110 2.93 -13.30 -9.88
C THR A 110 2.49 -12.28 -8.83
N GLY A 111 2.20 -12.73 -7.61
CA GLY A 111 1.78 -11.89 -6.49
C GLY A 111 2.92 -11.07 -5.88
N CYS A 112 2.55 -10.00 -5.19
CA CYS A 112 3.46 -9.24 -4.34
C CYS A 112 3.48 -9.85 -2.94
N PHE A 113 4.50 -10.62 -2.63
CA PHE A 113 4.77 -11.06 -1.26
C PHE A 113 5.71 -10.04 -0.60
N GLY A 114 5.18 -9.28 0.34
CA GLY A 114 5.91 -8.20 1.01
C GLY A 114 6.55 -8.62 2.34
N HIS A 115 7.31 -9.72 2.35
CA HIS A 115 8.10 -10.10 3.52
C HIS A 115 9.53 -9.53 3.39
N ILE A 116 9.61 -8.20 3.34
CA ILE A 116 10.87 -7.45 3.30
C ILE A 116 10.96 -6.55 4.51
N VAL A 117 12.16 -6.24 4.93
CA VAL A 117 12.43 -5.20 5.92
C VAL A 117 12.83 -3.94 5.16
N PRO A 118 12.00 -2.88 5.17
CA PRO A 118 12.38 -1.60 4.56
C PRO A 118 13.57 -0.97 5.27
N ASP A 119 14.37 -0.18 4.55
CA ASP A 119 15.38 0.69 5.15
C ASP A 119 14.69 1.86 5.88
N TYR A 120 14.22 1.61 7.09
CA TYR A 120 13.59 2.63 7.92
C TYR A 120 14.51 3.81 8.26
N PRO A 121 15.82 3.62 8.54
CA PRO A 121 16.74 4.75 8.73
C PRO A 121 16.75 5.71 7.54
N ALA A 122 16.91 5.23 6.32
CA ALA A 122 16.87 6.05 5.12
C ALA A 122 15.51 6.71 4.93
N LEU A 123 14.41 5.95 5.11
CA LEU A 123 13.06 6.46 4.99
C LEU A 123 12.77 7.59 5.99
N LEU A 124 13.21 7.45 7.25
CA LEU A 124 12.98 8.47 8.28
C LEU A 124 13.89 9.69 8.10
N ALA A 125 15.09 9.52 7.55
CA ALA A 125 16.02 10.62 7.31
C ALA A 125 15.62 11.47 6.10
N GLN A 126 15.21 10.85 4.99
CA GLN A 126 14.99 11.51 3.71
C GLN A 126 13.50 11.65 3.35
N GLY A 127 12.66 10.77 3.89
CA GLY A 127 11.27 10.62 3.46
C GLY A 127 11.14 10.07 2.04
N LEU A 128 9.91 9.82 1.62
CA LEU A 128 9.64 9.31 0.27
C LEU A 128 10.08 10.31 -0.82
N ARG A 129 9.99 11.61 -0.56
CA ARG A 129 10.41 12.66 -1.50
C ARG A 129 11.92 12.67 -1.72
N GLY A 130 12.71 12.48 -0.65
CA GLY A 130 14.17 12.41 -0.77
C GLY A 130 14.62 11.17 -1.54
N ILE A 131 14.04 10.01 -1.25
CA ILE A 131 14.33 8.76 -1.98
C ILE A 131 13.94 8.89 -3.46
N ARG A 132 12.80 9.53 -3.75
CA ARG A 132 12.37 9.81 -5.12
C ARG A 132 13.35 10.72 -5.86
N ALA A 133 13.80 11.81 -5.21
CA ALA A 133 14.76 12.73 -5.79
C ALA A 133 16.09 12.02 -6.06
N GLU A 134 16.58 11.18 -5.14
CA GLU A 134 17.79 10.37 -5.37
C GLU A 134 17.65 9.47 -6.60
N ALA A 135 16.49 8.83 -6.80
CA ALA A 135 16.26 8.02 -7.99
C ALA A 135 16.28 8.84 -9.28
N GLU A 136 15.73 10.05 -9.28
CA GLU A 136 15.77 10.97 -10.42
C GLU A 136 17.20 11.47 -10.69
N ASP A 137 17.95 11.82 -9.67
CA ASP A 137 19.33 12.30 -9.78
C ASP A 137 20.29 11.24 -10.34
N GLN A 138 20.02 9.96 -10.07
CA GLN A 138 20.80 8.86 -10.61
C GLN A 138 20.45 8.52 -12.07
N ARG A 139 19.31 8.93 -12.57
CA ARG A 139 18.82 8.60 -13.91
C ARG A 139 19.78 8.97 -15.05
N PRO A 140 20.44 10.17 -15.07
CA PRO A 140 21.40 10.51 -16.12
C PRO A 140 22.65 9.62 -16.13
N ALA A 141 22.97 8.97 -15.01
CA ALA A 141 24.11 8.06 -14.88
C ALA A 141 23.76 6.59 -15.13
N ALA A 142 22.49 6.28 -15.42
CA ALA A 142 22.01 4.93 -15.66
C ALA A 142 22.70 4.26 -16.85
N ARG A 143 23.12 3.02 -16.67
CA ARG A 143 23.86 2.23 -17.66
C ARG A 143 22.92 1.39 -18.49
N GLY A 144 22.22 2.04 -19.42
CA GLY A 144 21.33 1.37 -20.35
C GLY A 144 19.88 1.25 -19.88
N GLU A 145 19.08 0.60 -20.68
CA GLU A 145 17.62 0.56 -20.57
C GLU A 145 17.13 -0.10 -19.25
N ALA A 146 17.81 -1.14 -18.79
CA ALA A 146 17.39 -1.86 -17.59
C ALA A 146 17.52 -1.01 -16.32
N GLU A 147 18.62 -0.28 -16.15
CA GLU A 147 18.81 0.62 -15.00
C GLU A 147 17.85 1.81 -15.08
N THR A 148 17.66 2.38 -16.26
CA THR A 148 16.69 3.46 -16.49
C THR A 148 15.27 3.00 -16.12
N ALA A 149 14.86 1.85 -16.62
CA ALA A 149 13.54 1.29 -16.34
C ALA A 149 13.35 0.99 -14.83
N PHE A 150 14.40 0.54 -14.16
CA PHE A 150 14.33 0.34 -12.71
C PHE A 150 14.10 1.66 -11.98
N LEU A 151 14.89 2.70 -12.29
CA LEU A 151 14.72 4.03 -11.66
C LEU A 151 13.35 4.64 -11.97
N ASP A 152 12.85 4.50 -13.20
CA ASP A 152 11.49 4.90 -13.57
C ASP A 152 10.44 4.17 -12.74
N SER A 153 10.63 2.88 -12.53
CA SER A 153 9.71 2.08 -11.71
C SER A 153 9.68 2.53 -10.25
N VAL A 154 10.83 2.93 -9.68
CA VAL A 154 10.95 3.49 -8.34
C VAL A 154 10.18 4.80 -8.24
N VAL A 155 10.40 5.72 -9.18
CA VAL A 155 9.70 7.02 -9.21
C VAL A 155 8.18 6.83 -9.29
N ILE A 156 7.69 6.00 -10.22
CA ILE A 156 6.26 5.71 -10.38
C ILE A 156 5.66 5.15 -9.08
N ALA A 157 6.34 4.20 -8.44
CA ALA A 157 5.85 3.59 -7.21
C ALA A 157 5.80 4.59 -6.04
N LEU A 158 6.84 5.42 -5.88
CA LEU A 158 6.90 6.45 -4.84
C LEU A 158 5.86 7.53 -5.05
N ASP A 159 5.67 8.01 -6.28
CA ASP A 159 4.62 8.97 -6.62
C ASP A 159 3.23 8.43 -6.26
N ALA A 160 2.97 7.15 -6.53
CA ALA A 160 1.72 6.52 -6.19
C ALA A 160 1.47 6.43 -4.68
N VAL A 161 2.50 6.09 -3.89
CA VAL A 161 2.41 6.05 -2.43
C VAL A 161 2.18 7.46 -1.86
N MET A 162 2.90 8.47 -2.37
CA MET A 162 2.72 9.85 -1.94
C MET A 162 1.32 10.39 -2.29
N ALA A 163 0.81 10.08 -3.48
CA ALA A 163 -0.54 10.45 -3.88
C ALA A 163 -1.61 9.78 -2.99
N PHE A 164 -1.42 8.52 -2.62
CA PHE A 164 -2.30 7.84 -1.68
C PHE A 164 -2.26 8.48 -0.29
N ALA A 165 -1.07 8.81 0.21
CA ALA A 165 -0.91 9.51 1.49
C ALA A 165 -1.57 10.91 1.48
N ALA A 166 -1.46 11.65 0.37
CA ALA A 166 -2.13 12.94 0.20
C ALA A 166 -3.66 12.79 0.27
N ARG A 167 -4.24 11.80 -0.40
CA ARG A 167 -5.69 11.51 -0.32
C ARG A 167 -6.13 11.16 1.10
N LEU A 168 -5.32 10.44 1.87
CA LEU A 168 -5.61 10.17 3.28
C LEU A 168 -5.57 11.46 4.12
N ALA A 169 -4.58 12.34 3.88
CA ALA A 169 -4.50 13.63 4.55
C ALA A 169 -5.72 14.51 4.24
N GLU A 170 -6.09 14.65 2.97
CA GLU A 170 -7.30 15.37 2.55
C GLU A 170 -8.57 14.81 3.21
N ARG A 171 -8.64 13.48 3.36
CA ARG A 171 -9.76 12.83 4.05
C ARG A 171 -9.77 13.16 5.55
N CYS A 172 -8.60 13.21 6.20
CA CYS A 172 -8.47 13.62 7.59
C CYS A 172 -8.90 15.08 7.78
N ASP A 173 -8.44 15.99 6.91
CA ASP A 173 -8.80 17.41 6.95
C ASP A 173 -10.31 17.61 6.78
N ALA A 174 -10.91 16.89 5.84
CA ALA A 174 -12.35 16.94 5.62
C ALA A 174 -13.15 16.42 6.84
N GLU A 175 -12.66 15.40 7.53
CA GLU A 175 -13.31 14.90 8.74
C GLU A 175 -13.11 15.86 9.93
N ALA A 176 -11.92 16.44 10.08
CA ALA A 176 -11.64 17.46 11.09
C ALA A 176 -12.54 18.69 10.92
N ALA A 177 -12.76 19.13 9.68
CA ALA A 177 -13.67 20.25 9.38
C ALA A 177 -15.15 19.97 9.76
N ARG A 178 -15.57 18.70 9.77
CA ARG A 178 -16.91 18.29 10.20
C ARG A 178 -17.07 18.23 11.71
N ARG A 179 -15.97 18.15 12.47
CA ARG A 179 -15.94 18.01 13.94
C ARG A 179 -15.05 19.05 14.61
N PRO A 180 -15.35 20.36 14.45
CA PRO A 180 -14.47 21.43 14.90
C PRO A 180 -14.22 21.42 16.43
N ASP A 181 -15.18 20.94 17.21
CA ASP A 181 -15.07 20.91 18.68
C ASP A 181 -14.23 19.73 19.19
N GLU A 182 -14.12 18.63 18.43
CA GLU A 182 -13.32 17.46 18.79
C GLU A 182 -11.84 17.62 18.42
N THR A 183 -11.53 18.46 17.44
CA THR A 183 -10.15 18.69 16.95
C THR A 183 -9.28 19.45 17.95
N ARG A 184 -9.89 20.10 18.96
CA ARG A 184 -9.18 20.81 20.02
C ARG A 184 -8.75 19.93 21.20
N ALA A 185 -9.12 18.66 21.21
CA ALA A 185 -8.82 17.71 22.29
C ALA A 185 -7.53 16.90 22.06
N PHE A 186 -6.81 17.17 20.99
CA PHE A 186 -5.51 16.60 20.63
C PHE A 186 -4.48 17.76 20.44
#